data_f812b2c5f2100e7e79715b1ecccb956e
#
_entry.id   f812b2c5f2100e7e79715b1ecccb956e
#
_cell.length_a   1.000
_cell.length_b   1.000
_cell.length_c   1.000
_cell.angle_alpha   90.00
_cell.angle_beta   90.00
_cell.angle_gamma   90.00
#
_symmetry.space_group_name_H-M   'P 1'
#
loop_
_entity.id
_entity.type
_entity.pdbx_description
1 polymer ?
#
loop_
_entity_poly.entity_id
_entity_poly.type
_entity_poly.pdbx_seq_one_letter_code
_entity_poly.pdbx_strand_id
1 'polypeptide(L)'
;MAVMTVKTLSATNAQILNAIRTDASFAYQQRIPAATQGDITDTVNNLLEYRPMMNEFIDALVNRIGDVVIKSKVWTNPLAQFKRGMMQYGETIEELATTLLEAKRYDPNKCYDDVFKCNPPDVMSNFHSINRQDYYDLTVNDMLLRRAFLTDYGLQDLVGRIMETPYTSDYWDEYLIMRNLFAEYARIDGFYKVQVPDAAGATTRNEKQDRAMAITEAVRAMAGKMRFLSGQYNAAGAPTFTNPDDLVLFATPEFIAMLDVNVIAFAFNASAANLDVRVVPVDDFGIDGCQAILCDRDFFMCAATLIDFESIRNPKAISWNYWLHHHGIYSVSRFVNAVMFTTEAGTSTTVPAIKTTGVTVDYATKADGTKPEFAAVGDKTRLVATVAGTVTPVTEGYEVPQGVTWAITANNTGVEDGAQRLKMGTFIDAEGVLHVAEDETAKNVTITATSTYIDPTVAMGEQVYQSGTLVVGIGAKYTPGA
;
A
#
# COMPACT_ATOMS: atom_id res chain seq x y z
N MET A 1 -30.16 -19.95 39.00
CA MET A 1 -29.35 -19.42 37.89
C MET A 1 -29.82 -20.07 36.59
N ALA A 2 -30.49 -19.33 35.73
CA ALA A 2 -30.89 -19.81 34.40
C ALA A 2 -29.66 -19.87 33.50
N VAL A 3 -29.30 -21.06 33.06
CA VAL A 3 -28.25 -21.26 32.06
C VAL A 3 -28.79 -20.69 30.76
N MET A 4 -28.28 -19.53 30.33
CA MET A 4 -28.52 -19.01 29.01
C MET A 4 -27.82 -19.93 27.99
N THR A 5 -28.61 -20.76 27.33
CA THR A 5 -28.14 -21.52 26.16
C THR A 5 -27.91 -20.52 25.01
N VAL A 6 -26.67 -20.24 24.69
CA VAL A 6 -26.31 -19.45 23.51
C VAL A 6 -26.78 -20.26 22.31
N LYS A 7 -27.86 -19.84 21.64
CA LYS A 7 -28.25 -20.37 20.35
C LYS A 7 -27.14 -19.99 19.35
N THR A 8 -26.38 -20.97 18.90
CA THR A 8 -25.49 -20.83 17.76
C THR A 8 -26.34 -20.47 16.52
N LEU A 9 -26.21 -19.24 16.06
CA LEU A 9 -26.86 -18.71 14.83
C LEU A 9 -26.12 -19.17 13.55
N SER A 10 -25.68 -20.43 13.50
CA SER A 10 -25.07 -20.98 12.28
C SER A 10 -26.17 -21.57 11.40
N ALA A 11 -26.25 -21.12 10.16
CA ALA A 11 -27.12 -21.72 9.15
C ALA A 11 -26.67 -23.17 8.89
N THR A 12 -27.61 -24.11 8.82
CA THR A 12 -27.31 -25.51 8.51
C THR A 12 -27.03 -25.66 7.00
N ASN A 13 -26.29 -26.71 6.58
CA ASN A 13 -26.05 -27.00 5.16
C ASN A 13 -27.35 -27.06 4.35
N ALA A 14 -28.42 -27.62 4.91
CA ALA A 14 -29.75 -27.67 4.28
C ALA A 14 -30.32 -26.26 4.04
N GLN A 15 -30.14 -25.33 4.99
CA GLN A 15 -30.60 -23.95 4.86
C GLN A 15 -29.83 -23.22 3.77
N ILE A 16 -28.52 -23.44 3.68
CA ILE A 16 -27.66 -22.85 2.62
C ILE A 16 -28.09 -23.37 1.25
N LEU A 17 -28.22 -24.68 1.10
CA LEU A 17 -28.65 -25.32 -0.17
C LEU A 17 -30.03 -24.81 -0.61
N ASN A 18 -30.99 -24.70 0.31
CA ASN A 18 -32.34 -24.21 -0.01
C ASN A 18 -32.36 -22.72 -0.35
N ALA A 19 -31.51 -21.96 0.29
CA ALA A 19 -31.38 -20.54 0.01
C ALA A 19 -30.81 -20.30 -1.40
N ILE A 20 -29.78 -21.04 -1.79
CA ILE A 20 -29.22 -21.01 -3.15
C ILE A 20 -30.26 -21.48 -4.17
N ARG A 21 -30.97 -22.58 -3.84
CA ARG A 21 -32.04 -23.08 -4.70
C ARG A 21 -33.14 -22.05 -4.99
N THR A 22 -33.48 -21.19 -4.02
CA THR A 22 -34.51 -20.16 -4.17
C THR A 22 -34.09 -19.08 -5.17
N ASP A 23 -32.81 -18.77 -5.24
CA ASP A 23 -32.25 -17.74 -6.10
C ASP A 23 -31.78 -18.28 -7.46
N ALA A 24 -31.68 -19.62 -7.60
CA ALA A 24 -31.25 -20.29 -8.82
C ALA A 24 -32.34 -20.32 -9.91
N SER A 25 -31.96 -20.64 -11.14
CA SER A 25 -32.84 -20.74 -12.29
C SER A 25 -33.98 -21.75 -12.10
N PHE A 26 -35.07 -21.59 -12.84
CA PHE A 26 -36.19 -22.52 -12.81
C PHE A 26 -35.78 -23.97 -13.18
N ALA A 27 -34.83 -24.12 -14.11
CA ALA A 27 -34.27 -25.40 -14.48
C ALA A 27 -33.53 -26.10 -13.31
N TYR A 28 -32.81 -25.30 -12.51
CA TYR A 28 -32.15 -25.75 -11.29
C TYR A 28 -33.18 -26.20 -10.25
N GLN A 29 -34.22 -25.40 -10.01
CA GLN A 29 -35.27 -25.69 -9.02
C GLN A 29 -36.09 -26.96 -9.34
N GLN A 30 -36.31 -27.25 -10.63
CA GLN A 30 -36.99 -28.46 -11.03
C GLN A 30 -36.15 -29.73 -10.83
N ARG A 31 -34.84 -29.65 -10.99
CA ARG A 31 -33.95 -30.82 -10.99
C ARG A 31 -33.35 -31.10 -9.62
N ILE A 32 -33.10 -30.09 -8.84
CA ILE A 32 -32.54 -30.21 -7.49
C ILE A 32 -33.65 -30.08 -6.45
N PRO A 33 -33.98 -31.15 -5.71
CA PRO A 33 -35.01 -31.09 -4.68
C PRO A 33 -34.59 -30.18 -3.51
N ALA A 34 -35.57 -29.75 -2.71
CA ALA A 34 -35.28 -29.00 -1.50
C ALA A 34 -34.54 -29.91 -0.49
N ALA A 35 -33.43 -29.41 0.04
CA ALA A 35 -32.65 -30.16 1.04
C ALA A 35 -33.34 -30.17 2.38
N THR A 36 -33.46 -31.33 3.01
CA THR A 36 -33.87 -31.53 4.40
C THR A 36 -32.66 -32.00 5.22
N GLN A 37 -32.68 -31.76 6.52
CA GLN A 37 -31.52 -32.04 7.39
C GLN A 37 -31.16 -33.54 7.46
N GLY A 38 -32.08 -34.43 7.06
CA GLY A 38 -31.84 -35.87 6.98
C GLY A 38 -31.44 -36.38 5.61
N ASP A 39 -31.60 -35.59 4.54
CA ASP A 39 -31.52 -36.02 3.14
C ASP A 39 -30.59 -35.13 2.28
N ILE A 40 -29.60 -34.57 2.93
CA ILE A 40 -28.62 -33.68 2.28
C ILE A 40 -27.82 -34.41 1.22
N THR A 41 -27.50 -35.69 1.49
CA THR A 41 -26.67 -36.55 0.63
C THR A 41 -27.28 -36.75 -0.74
N ASP A 42 -28.59 -36.98 -0.83
CA ASP A 42 -29.27 -37.18 -2.10
C ASP A 42 -29.38 -35.90 -2.92
N THR A 43 -29.65 -34.79 -2.27
CA THR A 43 -29.65 -33.45 -2.90
C THR A 43 -28.28 -33.13 -3.50
N VAL A 44 -27.21 -33.41 -2.74
CA VAL A 44 -25.83 -33.16 -3.17
C VAL A 44 -25.42 -34.13 -4.29
N ASN A 45 -25.80 -35.40 -4.25
CA ASN A 45 -25.52 -36.34 -5.32
C ASN A 45 -26.17 -35.89 -6.64
N ASN A 46 -27.45 -35.49 -6.61
CA ASN A 46 -28.14 -34.92 -7.77
C ASN A 46 -27.46 -33.67 -8.33
N LEU A 47 -26.90 -32.83 -7.44
CA LEU A 47 -26.13 -31.63 -7.80
C LEU A 47 -24.81 -32.00 -8.47
N LEU A 48 -24.09 -33.02 -7.96
CA LEU A 48 -22.77 -33.43 -8.43
C LEU A 48 -22.82 -34.21 -9.74
N GLU A 49 -23.93 -34.91 -10.05
CA GLU A 49 -24.11 -35.70 -11.26
C GLU A 49 -24.27 -34.83 -12.52
N TYR A 50 -24.78 -33.58 -12.38
CA TYR A 50 -25.06 -32.75 -13.54
C TYR A 50 -24.28 -31.43 -13.49
N ARG A 51 -23.20 -31.38 -14.25
CA ARG A 51 -22.24 -30.23 -14.26
C ARG A 51 -22.85 -28.82 -14.44
N PRO A 52 -23.85 -28.58 -15.32
CA PRO A 52 -24.44 -27.23 -15.44
C PRO A 52 -25.07 -26.76 -14.14
N MET A 53 -25.75 -27.63 -13.40
CA MET A 53 -26.34 -27.28 -12.10
C MET A 53 -25.29 -27.04 -11.04
N MET A 54 -24.20 -27.81 -11.08
CA MET A 54 -23.05 -27.59 -10.20
C MET A 54 -22.38 -26.23 -10.44
N ASN A 55 -22.23 -25.82 -11.70
CA ASN A 55 -21.68 -24.51 -12.03
C ASN A 55 -22.59 -23.38 -11.55
N GLU A 56 -23.91 -23.49 -11.82
CA GLU A 56 -24.90 -22.52 -11.35
C GLU A 56 -24.94 -22.43 -9.82
N PHE A 57 -24.81 -23.57 -9.14
CA PHE A 57 -24.69 -23.63 -7.68
C PHE A 57 -23.47 -22.86 -7.17
N ILE A 58 -22.31 -23.06 -7.78
CA ILE A 58 -21.06 -22.39 -7.38
C ILE A 58 -21.17 -20.88 -7.61
N ASP A 59 -21.69 -20.45 -8.76
CA ASP A 59 -21.89 -19.03 -9.06
C ASP A 59 -22.86 -18.36 -8.08
N ALA A 60 -23.98 -19.02 -7.79
CA ALA A 60 -24.94 -18.53 -6.81
C ALA A 60 -24.36 -18.53 -5.38
N LEU A 61 -23.55 -19.53 -5.04
CA LEU A 61 -22.87 -19.61 -3.76
C LEU A 61 -21.88 -18.44 -3.59
N VAL A 62 -21.03 -18.21 -4.58
CA VAL A 62 -20.03 -17.13 -4.54
C VAL A 62 -20.69 -15.76 -4.45
N ASN A 63 -21.70 -15.47 -5.28
CA ASN A 63 -22.42 -14.22 -5.27
C ASN A 63 -23.15 -13.97 -3.93
N ARG A 64 -23.74 -15.00 -3.34
CA ARG A 64 -24.46 -14.89 -2.07
C ARG A 64 -23.54 -14.75 -0.87
N ILE A 65 -22.36 -15.35 -0.93
CA ILE A 65 -21.35 -15.24 0.12
C ILE A 65 -20.77 -13.83 0.19
N GLY A 66 -20.60 -13.15 -0.95
CA GLY A 66 -20.21 -11.75 -0.97
C GLY A 66 -21.08 -10.86 -0.05
N ASP A 67 -22.40 -11.14 0.02
CA ASP A 67 -23.33 -10.41 0.89
C ASP A 67 -23.27 -10.86 2.38
N VAL A 68 -22.84 -12.08 2.65
CA VAL A 68 -22.84 -12.67 4.01
C VAL A 68 -21.48 -12.49 4.70
N VAL A 69 -20.38 -12.57 3.96
CA VAL A 69 -19.00 -12.43 4.49
C VAL A 69 -18.70 -11.02 4.99
N ILE A 70 -19.41 -9.99 4.54
CA ILE A 70 -19.35 -8.65 5.13
C ILE A 70 -19.65 -8.66 6.66
N LYS A 71 -20.25 -9.72 7.17
CA LYS A 71 -20.57 -9.91 8.59
C LYS A 71 -19.68 -10.94 9.31
N SER A 72 -18.78 -11.61 8.64
CA SER A 72 -17.83 -12.55 9.28
C SER A 72 -16.68 -11.79 9.95
N LYS A 73 -16.00 -12.44 10.91
CA LYS A 73 -14.85 -11.88 11.61
C LYS A 73 -13.60 -11.87 10.72
N VAL A 74 -13.64 -11.12 9.66
CA VAL A 74 -12.44 -10.79 8.89
C VAL A 74 -11.60 -9.82 9.71
N TRP A 75 -10.30 -10.05 9.81
CA TRP A 75 -9.42 -9.07 10.43
C TRP A 75 -9.49 -7.77 9.62
N THR A 76 -9.74 -6.67 10.31
CA THR A 76 -9.89 -5.37 9.67
C THR A 76 -8.69 -4.49 10.00
N ASN A 77 -8.18 -3.79 8.99
CA ASN A 77 -7.09 -2.84 9.15
C ASN A 77 -7.54 -1.66 10.05
N PRO A 78 -6.92 -1.42 11.20
CA PRO A 78 -7.27 -0.30 12.09
C PRO A 78 -6.99 1.06 11.45
N LEU A 79 -6.09 1.13 10.46
CA LEU A 79 -5.75 2.35 9.72
C LEU A 79 -6.70 2.63 8.55
N ALA A 80 -7.55 1.66 8.14
CA ALA A 80 -8.48 1.82 7.02
C ALA A 80 -9.44 3.01 7.15
N GLN A 81 -9.74 3.43 8.39
CA GLN A 81 -10.58 4.59 8.69
C GLN A 81 -10.01 5.93 8.21
N PHE A 82 -8.71 5.99 7.90
CA PHE A 82 -8.02 7.17 7.39
C PHE A 82 -7.91 7.19 5.87
N LYS A 83 -8.45 6.19 5.18
CA LYS A 83 -8.52 6.17 3.73
C LYS A 83 -9.58 7.14 3.21
N ARG A 84 -9.30 7.78 2.09
CA ARG A 84 -10.22 8.73 1.41
C ARG A 84 -11.35 8.07 0.63
N GLY A 85 -11.47 6.74 0.72
CA GLY A 85 -12.47 5.97 -0.02
C GLY A 85 -12.02 5.60 -1.44
N MET A 86 -12.99 5.26 -2.30
CA MET A 86 -12.72 4.80 -3.66
C MET A 86 -12.73 5.97 -4.64
N MET A 87 -11.68 6.10 -5.45
CA MET A 87 -11.62 7.07 -6.53
C MET A 87 -12.35 6.52 -7.76
N GLN A 88 -13.35 7.29 -8.25
CA GLN A 88 -14.11 6.88 -9.44
C GLN A 88 -13.40 7.23 -10.75
N TYR A 89 -12.57 8.27 -10.76
CA TYR A 89 -11.85 8.76 -11.95
C TYR A 89 -10.52 9.37 -11.53
N GLY A 90 -9.50 9.19 -12.37
CA GLY A 90 -8.18 9.78 -12.19
C GLY A 90 -7.16 8.81 -11.59
N GLU A 91 -5.90 9.04 -11.91
CA GLU A 91 -4.77 8.20 -11.47
C GLU A 91 -3.90 8.93 -10.44
N THR A 92 -4.19 10.19 -10.16
CA THR A 92 -3.39 11.03 -9.27
C THR A 92 -4.26 11.87 -8.35
N ILE A 93 -3.78 12.06 -7.12
CA ILE A 93 -4.32 13.03 -6.16
C ILE A 93 -3.36 14.21 -6.14
N GLU A 94 -3.86 15.41 -6.37
CA GLU A 94 -3.11 16.65 -6.21
C GLU A 94 -3.42 17.26 -4.85
N GLU A 95 -2.39 17.63 -4.12
CA GLU A 95 -2.46 18.30 -2.84
C GLU A 95 -1.82 19.69 -2.99
N LEU A 96 -2.51 20.73 -2.58
CA LEU A 96 -2.09 22.12 -2.70
C LEU A 96 -2.00 22.78 -1.33
N ALA A 97 -0.91 23.52 -1.10
CA ALA A 97 -0.75 24.39 0.05
C ALA A 97 -0.32 25.78 -0.40
N THR A 98 -0.80 26.80 0.31
CA THR A 98 -0.46 28.20 0.03
C THR A 98 0.32 28.80 1.19
N THR A 99 1.32 29.62 0.89
CA THR A 99 2.04 30.38 1.91
C THR A 99 1.22 31.58 2.39
N LEU A 100 1.55 32.07 3.59
CA LEU A 100 0.94 33.29 4.14
C LEU A 100 1.40 34.51 3.37
N LEU A 101 0.46 35.43 3.16
CA LEU A 101 0.79 36.75 2.61
C LEU A 101 1.33 37.68 3.71
N GLU A 102 2.40 38.39 3.39
CA GLU A 102 2.94 39.42 4.27
C GLU A 102 2.10 40.70 4.23
N ALA A 103 1.78 41.24 5.41
CA ALA A 103 1.09 42.52 5.52
C ALA A 103 2.03 43.65 5.11
N LYS A 104 1.62 44.45 4.13
CA LYS A 104 2.36 45.66 3.73
C LYS A 104 1.81 46.84 4.49
N ARG A 105 2.75 47.72 4.90
CA ARG A 105 2.36 48.96 5.59
C ARG A 105 1.62 49.88 4.63
N TYR A 106 0.44 50.36 5.02
CA TYR A 106 -0.33 51.32 4.25
C TYR A 106 0.41 52.65 4.15
N ASP A 107 0.64 53.11 2.92
CA ASP A 107 1.19 54.43 2.62
C ASP A 107 0.29 55.12 1.58
N PRO A 108 -0.44 56.19 1.99
CA PRO A 108 -1.39 56.84 1.08
C PRO A 108 -0.70 57.50 -0.12
N ASN A 109 0.61 57.80 -0.02
CA ASN A 109 1.34 58.44 -1.12
C ASN A 109 1.84 57.46 -2.17
N LYS A 110 1.86 56.15 -1.87
CA LYS A 110 2.29 55.08 -2.77
C LYS A 110 1.14 54.29 -3.42
N CYS A 111 -0.11 54.64 -3.09
CA CYS A 111 -1.27 53.91 -3.62
C CYS A 111 -1.38 53.97 -5.15
N TYR A 112 -0.80 54.96 -5.79
CA TYR A 112 -0.90 55.15 -7.25
C TYR A 112 0.18 54.42 -8.04
N ASP A 113 1.32 54.12 -7.45
CA ASP A 113 2.45 53.51 -8.17
C ASP A 113 2.34 51.99 -8.31
N ASP A 114 1.56 51.31 -7.44
CA ASP A 114 1.55 49.85 -7.36
C ASP A 114 0.19 49.20 -7.78
N VAL A 115 -0.74 49.99 -8.36
CA VAL A 115 -2.10 49.49 -8.70
C VAL A 115 -2.11 48.30 -9.65
N PHE A 116 -1.12 48.18 -10.54
CA PHE A 116 -1.01 47.12 -11.53
C PHE A 116 0.06 46.06 -11.18
N LYS A 117 0.64 46.14 -9.97
CA LYS A 117 1.63 45.14 -9.55
C LYS A 117 0.96 43.81 -9.20
N CYS A 118 1.25 42.76 -9.97
CA CYS A 118 0.83 41.44 -9.66
C CYS A 118 1.69 40.83 -8.53
N ASN A 119 1.06 40.38 -7.47
CA ASN A 119 1.71 39.59 -6.42
C ASN A 119 1.01 38.21 -6.38
N PRO A 120 1.43 37.23 -7.21
CA PRO A 120 0.84 35.92 -7.19
C PRO A 120 1.10 35.26 -5.83
N PRO A 121 0.15 34.46 -5.30
CA PRO A 121 0.41 33.65 -4.13
C PRO A 121 1.46 32.59 -4.46
N ASP A 122 2.32 32.31 -3.50
CA ASP A 122 3.23 31.18 -3.58
C ASP A 122 2.44 29.90 -3.25
N VAL A 123 2.42 28.97 -4.20
CA VAL A 123 1.63 27.72 -4.10
C VAL A 123 2.58 26.55 -4.18
N MET A 124 2.53 25.71 -3.16
CA MET A 124 3.21 24.42 -3.12
C MET A 124 2.23 23.34 -3.56
N SER A 125 2.66 22.45 -4.45
CA SER A 125 1.87 21.30 -4.89
C SER A 125 2.61 19.99 -4.65
N ASN A 126 1.86 18.93 -4.36
CA ASN A 126 2.36 17.57 -4.26
C ASN A 126 1.41 16.63 -4.99
N PHE A 127 1.96 15.66 -5.72
CA PHE A 127 1.18 14.71 -6.51
C PHE A 127 1.38 13.30 -5.99
N HIS A 128 0.28 12.58 -5.80
CA HIS A 128 0.26 11.19 -5.37
C HIS A 128 -0.30 10.33 -6.51
N SER A 129 0.48 9.37 -6.99
CA SER A 129 0.10 8.48 -8.07
C SER A 129 -0.15 7.06 -7.58
N ILE A 130 -0.79 6.23 -8.41
CA ILE A 130 -1.02 4.81 -8.14
C ILE A 130 0.34 4.13 -7.95
N ASN A 131 0.51 3.49 -6.79
CA ASN A 131 1.73 2.78 -6.41
C ASN A 131 1.48 1.35 -5.91
N ARG A 132 0.21 0.93 -5.82
CA ARG A 132 -0.17 -0.44 -5.51
C ARG A 132 -1.05 -0.98 -6.62
N GLN A 133 -0.67 -2.16 -7.18
CA GLN A 133 -1.44 -2.89 -8.18
C GLN A 133 -1.24 -4.39 -7.92
N ASP A 134 -1.97 -4.91 -6.93
CA ASP A 134 -1.84 -6.29 -6.48
C ASP A 134 -3.06 -7.11 -6.86
N TYR A 135 -2.87 -8.42 -6.96
CA TYR A 135 -3.96 -9.38 -7.01
C TYR A 135 -3.67 -10.58 -6.11
N TYR A 136 -4.73 -11.15 -5.56
CA TYR A 136 -4.67 -12.35 -4.74
C TYR A 136 -5.39 -13.47 -5.46
N ASP A 137 -4.67 -14.55 -5.75
CA ASP A 137 -5.22 -15.69 -6.43
C ASP A 137 -5.56 -16.84 -5.46
N LEU A 138 -6.70 -17.46 -5.68
CA LEU A 138 -7.14 -18.61 -4.92
C LEU A 138 -7.73 -19.66 -5.88
N THR A 139 -7.25 -20.89 -5.79
CA THR A 139 -7.78 -22.01 -6.57
C THR A 139 -8.52 -22.99 -5.67
N VAL A 140 -9.76 -23.29 -6.03
CA VAL A 140 -10.59 -24.27 -5.36
C VAL A 140 -10.81 -25.48 -6.27
N ASN A 141 -10.38 -26.66 -5.81
CA ASN A 141 -10.57 -27.90 -6.54
C ASN A 141 -11.97 -28.49 -6.25
N ASP A 142 -12.65 -28.99 -7.27
CA ASP A 142 -13.97 -29.64 -7.15
C ASP A 142 -13.97 -30.81 -6.14
N MET A 143 -12.82 -31.48 -5.95
CA MET A 143 -12.71 -32.58 -4.97
C MET A 143 -12.75 -32.04 -3.51
N LEU A 144 -12.20 -30.85 -3.24
CA LEU A 144 -12.32 -30.20 -1.93
C LEU A 144 -13.77 -29.84 -1.65
N LEU A 145 -14.46 -29.32 -2.67
CA LEU A 145 -15.88 -28.99 -2.56
C LEU A 145 -16.73 -30.24 -2.24
N ARG A 146 -16.47 -31.35 -2.92
CA ARG A 146 -17.15 -32.63 -2.65
C ARG A 146 -16.92 -33.13 -1.22
N ARG A 147 -15.69 -33.01 -0.69
CA ARG A 147 -15.37 -33.36 0.70
C ARG A 147 -16.09 -32.48 1.70
N ALA A 148 -16.25 -31.19 1.40
CA ALA A 148 -16.96 -30.26 2.26
C ALA A 148 -18.45 -30.64 2.45
N PHE A 149 -19.09 -31.19 1.44
CA PHE A 149 -20.46 -31.69 1.53
C PHE A 149 -20.62 -32.95 2.38
N LEU A 150 -19.54 -33.71 2.61
CA LEU A 150 -19.58 -34.93 3.42
C LEU A 150 -19.58 -34.67 4.94
N THR A 151 -19.32 -33.44 5.37
CA THR A 151 -19.33 -33.07 6.79
C THR A 151 -20.38 -32.00 7.06
N ASP A 152 -21.06 -32.07 8.22
CA ASP A 152 -22.19 -31.17 8.55
C ASP A 152 -21.82 -29.67 8.56
N TYR A 153 -20.56 -29.34 8.82
CA TYR A 153 -20.04 -27.96 8.87
C TYR A 153 -19.01 -27.66 7.77
N GLY A 154 -18.66 -28.64 6.96
CA GLY A 154 -17.56 -28.52 6.00
C GLY A 154 -17.82 -27.51 4.90
N LEU A 155 -19.07 -27.35 4.47
CA LEU A 155 -19.44 -26.37 3.45
C LEU A 155 -19.26 -24.92 3.97
N GLN A 156 -19.72 -24.65 5.19
CA GLN A 156 -19.56 -23.31 5.81
C GLN A 156 -18.09 -22.96 6.00
N ASP A 157 -17.30 -23.93 6.52
CA ASP A 157 -15.86 -23.71 6.74
C ASP A 157 -15.10 -23.50 5.42
N LEU A 158 -15.41 -24.29 4.38
CA LEU A 158 -14.79 -24.12 3.07
C LEU A 158 -15.12 -22.76 2.44
N VAL A 159 -16.39 -22.39 2.48
CA VAL A 159 -16.89 -21.14 1.93
C VAL A 159 -16.28 -19.96 2.69
N GLY A 160 -16.28 -20.02 4.03
CA GLY A 160 -15.62 -19.01 4.86
C GLY A 160 -14.16 -18.82 4.46
N ARG A 161 -13.40 -19.89 4.33
CA ARG A 161 -11.98 -19.84 3.96
C ARG A 161 -11.75 -19.29 2.54
N ILE A 162 -12.61 -19.65 1.59
CA ILE A 162 -12.51 -19.16 0.21
C ILE A 162 -12.63 -17.64 0.15
N MET A 163 -13.55 -17.07 0.93
CA MET A 163 -13.83 -15.64 0.87
C MET A 163 -13.03 -14.82 1.89
N GLU A 164 -12.78 -15.35 3.08
CA GLU A 164 -12.06 -14.63 4.14
C GLU A 164 -10.57 -14.51 3.87
N THR A 165 -9.95 -15.53 3.24
CA THR A 165 -8.50 -15.55 3.06
C THR A 165 -7.98 -14.43 2.16
N PRO A 166 -8.49 -14.21 0.93
CA PRO A 166 -8.03 -13.12 0.07
C PRO A 166 -8.25 -11.73 0.70
N TYR A 167 -9.43 -11.51 1.30
CA TYR A 167 -9.74 -10.22 1.94
C TYR A 167 -8.90 -9.98 3.20
N THR A 168 -8.67 -11.01 4.01
CA THR A 168 -7.82 -10.88 5.20
C THR A 168 -6.37 -10.62 4.80
N SER A 169 -5.89 -11.27 3.74
CA SER A 169 -4.56 -11.05 3.19
C SER A 169 -4.42 -9.62 2.65
N ASP A 170 -5.41 -9.15 1.89
CA ASP A 170 -5.44 -7.79 1.37
C ASP A 170 -5.45 -6.74 2.48
N TYR A 171 -6.29 -6.90 3.52
CA TYR A 171 -6.34 -5.98 4.65
C TYR A 171 -5.05 -5.98 5.48
N TRP A 172 -4.39 -7.15 5.59
CA TRP A 172 -3.12 -7.25 6.28
C TRP A 172 -2.00 -6.55 5.49
N ASP A 173 -1.91 -6.80 4.19
CA ASP A 173 -0.93 -6.14 3.33
C ASP A 173 -1.16 -4.64 3.25
N GLU A 174 -2.42 -4.21 3.18
CA GLU A 174 -2.79 -2.79 3.27
C GLU A 174 -2.31 -2.16 4.57
N TYR A 175 -2.50 -2.85 5.70
CA TYR A 175 -2.01 -2.39 6.99
C TYR A 175 -0.49 -2.26 7.00
N LEU A 176 0.23 -3.25 6.48
CA LEU A 176 1.70 -3.21 6.40
C LEU A 176 2.19 -2.05 5.52
N ILE A 177 1.53 -1.81 4.39
CA ILE A 177 1.83 -0.68 3.51
C ILE A 177 1.61 0.64 4.27
N MET A 178 0.42 0.84 4.87
CA MET A 178 0.11 2.07 5.60
C MET A 178 1.03 2.27 6.80
N ARG A 179 1.40 1.20 7.51
CA ARG A 179 2.38 1.25 8.59
C ARG A 179 3.76 1.68 8.08
N ASN A 180 4.21 1.12 6.95
CA ASN A 180 5.49 1.46 6.36
C ASN A 180 5.57 2.94 5.90
N LEU A 181 4.44 3.58 5.61
CA LEU A 181 4.41 5.01 5.29
C LEU A 181 4.93 5.89 6.43
N PHE A 182 4.78 5.48 7.68
CA PHE A 182 5.41 6.19 8.81
C PHE A 182 6.94 6.12 8.73
N ALA A 183 7.49 4.92 8.44
CA ALA A 183 8.93 4.75 8.28
C ALA A 183 9.47 5.55 7.09
N GLU A 184 8.74 5.56 5.96
CA GLU A 184 9.11 6.37 4.79
C GLU A 184 9.08 7.87 5.09
N TYR A 185 8.09 8.34 5.85
CA TYR A 185 8.02 9.74 6.27
C TYR A 185 9.14 10.10 7.27
N ALA A 186 9.51 9.19 8.17
CA ALA A 186 10.67 9.36 9.04
C ALA A 186 11.98 9.41 8.24
N ARG A 187 12.08 8.63 7.15
CA ARG A 187 13.28 8.59 6.29
C ARG A 187 13.55 9.91 5.59
N ILE A 188 12.51 10.68 5.28
CA ILE A 188 12.67 12.06 4.75
C ILE A 188 12.79 13.12 5.84
N ASP A 189 13.02 12.71 7.11
CA ASP A 189 13.04 13.58 8.30
C ASP A 189 11.80 14.47 8.43
N GLY A 190 10.64 13.93 8.02
CA GLY A 190 9.39 14.69 7.98
C GLY A 190 8.75 14.95 9.34
N PHE A 191 9.07 14.14 10.35
CA PHE A 191 8.51 14.29 11.69
C PHE A 191 9.26 15.31 12.54
N TYR A 192 8.51 16.15 13.24
CA TYR A 192 9.07 16.88 14.37
C TYR A 192 9.28 15.91 15.54
N LYS A 193 10.52 15.75 16.00
CA LYS A 193 10.89 14.78 17.03
C LYS A 193 10.80 15.36 18.44
N VAL A 194 10.12 14.64 19.33
CA VAL A 194 10.03 14.97 20.76
C VAL A 194 10.56 13.80 21.56
N GLN A 195 11.58 14.05 22.37
CA GLN A 195 12.14 13.03 23.24
C GLN A 195 11.21 12.75 24.41
N VAL A 196 10.93 11.47 24.63
CA VAL A 196 10.13 10.96 25.75
C VAL A 196 10.82 9.77 26.42
N PRO A 197 10.56 9.50 27.70
CA PRO A 197 11.08 8.30 28.35
C PRO A 197 10.53 7.03 27.69
N ASP A 198 11.33 5.95 27.69
CA ASP A 198 10.90 4.65 27.20
C ASP A 198 9.74 4.09 28.05
N ALA A 199 8.63 3.74 27.39
CA ALA A 199 7.46 3.15 28.03
C ALA A 199 7.74 1.75 28.59
N ALA A 200 8.53 0.93 27.88
CA ALA A 200 8.82 -0.44 28.26
C ALA A 200 9.91 -0.57 29.36
N GLY A 201 10.79 0.42 29.51
CA GLY A 201 11.97 0.33 30.37
C GLY A 201 11.75 0.58 31.88
N ALA A 202 10.52 0.78 32.36
CA ALA A 202 10.25 1.08 33.76
C ALA A 202 10.07 -0.21 34.60
N THR A 203 10.89 -0.37 35.64
CA THR A 203 10.87 -1.56 36.52
C THR A 203 10.06 -1.34 37.80
N THR A 204 10.06 -0.14 38.34
CA THR A 204 9.36 0.19 39.59
C THR A 204 8.05 0.94 39.31
N ARG A 205 7.12 0.88 40.30
CA ARG A 205 5.84 1.58 40.21
C ARG A 205 6.01 3.10 40.08
N ASN A 206 6.93 3.68 40.82
CA ASN A 206 7.15 5.11 40.82
C ASN A 206 7.73 5.57 39.46
N GLU A 207 8.72 4.81 38.92
CA GLU A 207 9.25 5.10 37.60
C GLU A 207 8.17 5.01 36.50
N LYS A 208 7.26 4.04 36.59
CA LYS A 208 6.13 3.95 35.67
C LYS A 208 5.25 5.18 35.74
N GLN A 209 4.98 5.67 36.95
CA GLN A 209 4.16 6.86 37.16
C GLN A 209 4.85 8.14 36.61
N ASP A 210 6.14 8.33 36.95
CA ASP A 210 6.90 9.51 36.53
C ASP A 210 7.03 9.58 35.00
N ARG A 211 7.35 8.43 34.35
CA ARG A 211 7.45 8.34 32.89
C ARG A 211 6.14 8.64 32.20
N ALA A 212 5.05 8.08 32.70
CA ALA A 212 3.75 8.29 32.11
C ALA A 212 3.25 9.73 32.28
N MET A 213 3.59 10.40 33.41
CA MET A 213 3.33 11.84 33.55
C MET A 213 4.09 12.62 32.51
N ALA A 214 5.39 12.37 32.36
CA ALA A 214 6.23 13.05 31.37
C ALA A 214 5.73 12.84 29.93
N ILE A 215 5.33 11.62 29.57
CA ILE A 215 4.76 11.30 28.27
C ILE A 215 3.44 12.05 28.04
N THR A 216 2.53 12.02 29.03
CA THR A 216 1.22 12.69 28.93
C THR A 216 1.39 14.21 28.80
N GLU A 217 2.33 14.79 29.54
CA GLU A 217 2.66 16.22 29.47
C GLU A 217 3.20 16.57 28.07
N ALA A 218 4.13 15.78 27.54
CA ALA A 218 4.70 15.98 26.21
C ALA A 218 3.63 15.92 25.11
N VAL A 219 2.75 14.90 25.13
CA VAL A 219 1.65 14.77 24.15
C VAL A 219 0.69 15.95 24.22
N ARG A 220 0.26 16.35 25.43
CA ARG A 220 -0.63 17.51 25.61
C ARG A 220 0.01 18.82 25.17
N ALA A 221 1.26 19.02 25.51
CA ALA A 221 2.00 20.23 25.11
C ALA A 221 2.08 20.33 23.58
N MET A 222 2.36 19.22 22.91
CA MET A 222 2.41 19.20 21.44
C MET A 222 1.04 19.37 20.80
N ALA A 223 0.01 18.70 21.28
CA ALA A 223 -1.37 18.89 20.83
C ALA A 223 -1.82 20.36 20.99
N GLY A 224 -1.42 21.00 22.08
CA GLY A 224 -1.66 22.44 22.29
C GLY A 224 -0.90 23.36 21.32
N LYS A 225 0.36 23.02 20.99
CA LYS A 225 1.19 23.80 20.06
C LYS A 225 0.72 23.67 18.61
N MET A 226 0.25 22.50 18.19
CA MET A 226 -0.23 22.26 16.83
C MET A 226 -1.52 23.01 16.47
N ARG A 227 -2.20 23.61 17.46
CA ARG A 227 -3.35 24.52 17.24
C ARG A 227 -2.95 25.86 16.62
N PHE A 228 -1.69 26.24 16.76
CA PHE A 228 -1.20 27.51 16.24
C PHE A 228 -0.56 27.31 14.87
N LEU A 229 -0.76 28.30 14.02
CA LEU A 229 -0.23 28.28 12.67
C LEU A 229 1.31 28.23 12.71
N SER A 230 1.89 27.15 12.19
CA SER A 230 3.33 26.92 12.17
C SER A 230 3.72 26.00 11.01
N GLY A 231 4.86 26.24 10.39
CA GLY A 231 5.48 25.35 9.42
C GLY A 231 6.51 24.38 10.02
N GLN A 232 6.67 24.35 11.36
CA GLN A 232 7.70 23.53 12.01
C GLN A 232 7.34 22.06 12.15
N TYR A 233 6.07 21.72 12.05
CA TYR A 233 5.54 20.39 12.35
C TYR A 233 5.19 19.57 11.11
N ASN A 234 5.60 20.02 9.93
CA ASN A 234 5.37 19.29 8.67
C ASN A 234 6.63 19.31 7.78
N ALA A 235 6.73 18.32 6.89
CA ALA A 235 7.93 18.14 6.06
C ALA A 235 8.14 19.24 5.02
N ALA A 236 7.08 19.90 4.58
CA ALA A 236 7.16 20.95 3.55
C ALA A 236 7.43 22.35 4.12
N GLY A 237 7.41 22.52 5.45
CA GLY A 237 7.49 23.84 6.06
C GLY A 237 6.28 24.74 5.79
N ALA A 238 5.17 24.16 5.32
CA ALA A 238 3.94 24.88 5.01
C ALA A 238 3.27 25.39 6.29
N PRO A 239 2.86 26.66 6.37
CA PRO A 239 2.15 27.16 7.53
C PRO A 239 0.76 26.54 7.64
N THR A 240 0.60 25.66 8.62
CA THR A 240 -0.65 24.93 8.88
C THR A 240 -0.93 24.85 10.38
N PHE A 241 -2.15 24.48 10.73
CA PHE A 241 -2.59 24.19 12.10
C PHE A 241 -3.51 22.98 12.10
N THR A 242 -3.66 22.32 13.23
CA THR A 242 -4.55 21.17 13.39
C THR A 242 -5.45 21.39 14.59
N ASN A 243 -6.76 21.23 14.41
CA ASN A 243 -7.71 21.28 15.51
C ASN A 243 -7.58 20.02 16.38
N PRO A 244 -7.92 20.09 17.68
CA PRO A 244 -7.83 18.92 18.56
C PRO A 244 -8.67 17.72 18.10
N ASP A 245 -9.84 17.97 17.53
CA ASP A 245 -10.76 16.94 17.05
C ASP A 245 -10.22 16.19 15.82
N ASP A 246 -9.28 16.81 15.10
CA ASP A 246 -8.63 16.23 13.91
C ASP A 246 -7.26 15.61 14.26
N LEU A 247 -6.81 15.72 15.52
CA LEU A 247 -5.57 15.08 15.96
C LEU A 247 -5.78 13.60 16.24
N VAL A 248 -4.84 12.78 15.76
CA VAL A 248 -4.81 11.33 15.98
C VAL A 248 -3.44 10.96 16.55
N LEU A 249 -3.46 10.21 17.64
CA LEU A 249 -2.29 9.62 18.26
C LEU A 249 -2.20 8.15 17.87
N PHE A 250 -1.25 7.80 17.02
CA PHE A 250 -0.86 6.43 16.77
C PHE A 250 0.17 6.01 17.81
N ALA A 251 -0.05 4.91 18.49
CA ALA A 251 0.83 4.52 19.59
C ALA A 251 0.98 2.99 19.67
N THR A 252 2.15 2.55 20.20
CA THR A 252 2.38 1.14 20.48
C THR A 252 1.51 0.67 21.64
N PRO A 253 1.17 -0.62 21.73
CA PRO A 253 0.35 -1.15 22.82
C PRO A 253 0.95 -0.89 24.21
N GLU A 254 2.27 -0.92 24.33
CA GLU A 254 3.01 -0.62 25.57
C GLU A 254 2.81 0.84 26.00
N PHE A 255 2.87 1.75 25.03
CA PHE A 255 2.66 3.18 25.26
C PHE A 255 1.20 3.45 25.70
N ILE A 256 0.23 2.83 25.02
CA ILE A 256 -1.20 2.93 25.39
C ILE A 256 -1.44 2.38 26.80
N ALA A 257 -0.91 1.20 27.11
CA ALA A 257 -1.05 0.60 28.43
C ALA A 257 -0.46 1.49 29.53
N MET A 258 0.63 2.20 29.25
CA MET A 258 1.21 3.14 30.20
C MET A 258 0.33 4.39 30.40
N LEU A 259 -0.28 4.90 29.34
CA LEU A 259 -1.25 6.00 29.45
C LEU A 259 -2.48 5.58 30.27
N ASP A 260 -3.04 4.42 30.02
CA ASP A 260 -4.28 3.94 30.67
C ASP A 260 -4.08 3.66 32.17
N VAL A 261 -2.96 3.08 32.58
CA VAL A 261 -2.67 2.79 33.99
C VAL A 261 -2.63 4.08 34.83
N ASN A 262 -2.20 5.19 34.24
CA ASN A 262 -2.12 6.46 34.95
C ASN A 262 -3.45 7.22 34.96
N VAL A 263 -4.24 7.12 33.92
CA VAL A 263 -5.60 7.69 33.89
C VAL A 263 -6.43 7.06 35.02
N ILE A 264 -6.31 5.75 35.27
CA ILE A 264 -7.00 5.08 36.38
C ILE A 264 -6.43 5.52 37.74
N ALA A 265 -5.13 5.70 37.91
CA ALA A 265 -4.51 6.14 39.16
C ALA A 265 -4.87 7.61 39.49
N PHE A 266 -5.02 8.46 38.48
CA PHE A 266 -5.44 9.86 38.63
C PHE A 266 -6.97 10.02 38.79
N ALA A 267 -7.78 9.13 38.21
CA ALA A 267 -9.23 9.19 38.34
C ALA A 267 -9.70 9.06 39.79
N PHE A 268 -8.86 8.55 40.69
CA PHE A 268 -9.13 8.55 42.12
C PHE A 268 -8.83 9.86 42.85
N ASN A 269 -8.10 10.79 42.24
CA ASN A 269 -7.67 12.05 42.89
C ASN A 269 -7.80 13.35 42.09
N ALA A 270 -8.18 13.35 40.84
CA ALA A 270 -8.41 14.59 40.11
C ALA A 270 -9.34 14.41 38.90
N SER A 271 -10.35 15.24 38.82
CA SER A 271 -11.17 15.46 37.65
C SER A 271 -10.31 15.89 36.44
N ALA A 272 -10.47 15.23 35.31
CA ALA A 272 -10.01 15.56 33.96
C ALA A 272 -8.57 15.19 33.61
N ALA A 273 -8.38 13.94 33.27
CA ALA A 273 -7.29 13.52 32.41
C ALA A 273 -7.81 12.84 31.12
N ASN A 274 -8.74 13.49 30.43
CA ASN A 274 -9.05 13.11 29.05
C ASN A 274 -7.94 13.67 28.17
N LEU A 275 -7.21 12.78 27.49
CA LEU A 275 -6.52 13.16 26.25
C LEU A 275 -7.66 13.45 25.25
N ASP A 276 -7.83 14.73 24.89
CA ASP A 276 -8.78 15.15 23.85
C ASP A 276 -8.31 14.74 22.45
N VAL A 277 -7.60 13.61 22.34
CA VAL A 277 -6.99 13.10 21.11
C VAL A 277 -7.42 11.65 20.89
N ARG A 278 -7.81 11.34 19.68
CA ARG A 278 -8.17 9.96 19.29
C ARG A 278 -6.92 9.07 19.27
N VAL A 279 -6.94 7.97 20.00
CA VAL A 279 -5.82 7.01 20.07
C VAL A 279 -6.11 5.81 19.18
N VAL A 280 -5.13 5.43 18.35
CA VAL A 280 -5.18 4.27 17.46
C VAL A 280 -3.97 3.38 17.72
N PRO A 281 -4.18 2.08 18.06
CA PRO A 281 -3.07 1.16 18.30
C PRO A 281 -2.38 0.77 16.98
N VAL A 282 -1.04 0.75 17.02
CA VAL A 282 -0.17 0.25 15.95
C VAL A 282 0.84 -0.69 16.59
N ASP A 283 1.05 -1.86 16.01
CA ASP A 283 1.94 -2.91 16.57
C ASP A 283 3.39 -2.45 16.66
N ASP A 284 3.90 -1.84 15.60
CA ASP A 284 5.26 -1.31 15.49
C ASP A 284 5.31 -0.27 14.36
N PHE A 285 6.17 0.72 14.46
CA PHE A 285 6.36 1.73 13.42
C PHE A 285 7.48 1.42 12.44
N GLY A 286 8.33 0.41 12.73
CA GLY A 286 9.54 0.14 11.97
C GLY A 286 10.59 1.26 12.07
N ILE A 287 10.53 2.06 13.14
CA ILE A 287 11.42 3.19 13.42
C ILE A 287 12.02 2.99 14.80
N ASP A 288 13.35 2.94 14.90
CA ASP A 288 14.03 2.73 16.17
C ASP A 288 13.67 3.83 17.18
N GLY A 289 13.33 3.40 18.40
CA GLY A 289 12.97 4.28 19.49
C GLY A 289 11.63 5.02 19.36
N CYS A 290 10.90 4.88 18.28
CA CYS A 290 9.58 5.48 18.10
C CYS A 290 8.53 4.78 18.96
N GLN A 291 7.83 5.53 19.80
CA GLN A 291 6.78 4.98 20.68
C GLN A 291 5.38 5.42 20.27
N ALA A 292 5.26 6.63 19.76
CA ALA A 292 4.00 7.18 19.31
C ALA A 292 4.19 8.26 18.25
N ILE A 293 3.19 8.47 17.42
CA ILE A 293 3.14 9.53 16.41
C ILE A 293 1.83 10.26 16.55
N LEU A 294 1.92 11.57 16.75
CA LEU A 294 0.77 12.49 16.80
C LEU A 294 0.71 13.23 15.48
N CYS A 295 -0.35 13.04 14.71
CA CYS A 295 -0.52 13.71 13.43
C CYS A 295 -1.97 14.12 13.19
N ASP A 296 -2.17 14.88 12.14
CA ASP A 296 -3.49 15.22 11.60
C ASP A 296 -4.16 13.98 11.01
N ARG A 297 -5.50 13.87 11.11
CA ARG A 297 -6.28 12.78 10.50
C ARG A 297 -6.09 12.65 8.99
N ASP A 298 -5.77 13.78 8.32
CA ASP A 298 -5.54 13.84 6.89
C ASP A 298 -4.09 13.52 6.49
N PHE A 299 -3.30 12.98 7.42
CA PHE A 299 -1.92 12.56 7.18
C PHE A 299 -1.82 11.52 6.06
N PHE A 300 -2.75 10.54 6.03
CA PHE A 300 -2.76 9.51 5.01
C PHE A 300 -3.46 9.98 3.73
N MET A 301 -2.74 9.99 2.63
CA MET A 301 -3.24 10.19 1.27
C MET A 301 -3.44 8.84 0.58
N CYS A 302 -4.34 8.03 1.17
CA CYS A 302 -4.60 6.67 0.70
C CYS A 302 -6.00 6.57 0.09
N ALA A 303 -6.10 6.03 -1.13
CA ALA A 303 -7.36 5.82 -1.82
C ALA A 303 -7.29 4.55 -2.68
N ALA A 304 -8.35 3.76 -2.67
CA ALA A 304 -8.48 2.65 -3.61
C ALA A 304 -8.97 3.16 -4.97
N THR A 305 -8.39 2.65 -6.05
CA THR A 305 -8.81 2.97 -7.42
C THR A 305 -9.57 1.84 -8.07
N LEU A 306 -9.25 0.59 -7.71
CA LEU A 306 -9.95 -0.60 -8.17
C LEU A 306 -9.95 -1.63 -7.04
N ILE A 307 -11.12 -2.18 -6.73
CA ILE A 307 -11.27 -3.41 -5.94
C ILE A 307 -12.27 -4.26 -6.71
N ASP A 308 -11.80 -5.35 -7.30
CA ASP A 308 -12.63 -6.22 -8.12
C ASP A 308 -12.35 -7.69 -7.83
N PHE A 309 -13.39 -8.51 -7.90
CA PHE A 309 -13.30 -9.94 -7.62
C PHE A 309 -13.79 -10.72 -8.83
N GLU A 310 -12.88 -11.39 -9.51
CA GLU A 310 -13.17 -12.20 -10.69
C GLU A 310 -13.03 -13.69 -10.43
N SER A 311 -13.75 -14.49 -11.20
CA SER A 311 -13.65 -15.95 -11.14
C SER A 311 -13.69 -16.59 -12.52
N ILE A 312 -12.92 -17.66 -12.73
CA ILE A 312 -12.99 -18.46 -13.94
C ILE A 312 -12.82 -19.95 -13.62
N ARG A 313 -13.55 -20.78 -14.37
CA ARG A 313 -13.40 -22.22 -14.28
C ARG A 313 -12.31 -22.74 -15.19
N ASN A 314 -11.38 -23.53 -14.62
CA ASN A 314 -10.39 -24.27 -15.38
C ASN A 314 -10.90 -25.70 -15.67
N PRO A 315 -11.36 -26.01 -16.91
CA PRO A 315 -11.92 -27.34 -17.23
C PRO A 315 -10.86 -28.41 -17.25
N LYS A 316 -9.59 -28.11 -17.49
CA LYS A 316 -8.50 -29.09 -17.54
C LYS A 316 -8.09 -29.56 -16.15
N ALA A 317 -8.06 -28.65 -15.17
CA ALA A 317 -7.68 -28.95 -13.79
C ALA A 317 -8.88 -29.32 -12.91
N ILE A 318 -10.12 -29.21 -13.42
CA ILE A 318 -11.36 -29.39 -12.65
C ILE A 318 -11.32 -28.53 -11.37
N SER A 319 -11.05 -27.25 -11.55
CA SER A 319 -10.92 -26.28 -10.46
C SER A 319 -11.52 -24.94 -10.83
N TRP A 320 -11.83 -24.14 -9.83
CA TRP A 320 -12.19 -22.73 -9.95
C TRP A 320 -11.03 -21.88 -9.49
N ASN A 321 -10.69 -20.86 -10.26
CA ASN A 321 -9.72 -19.86 -9.91
C ASN A 321 -10.47 -18.57 -9.62
N TYR A 322 -10.07 -17.92 -8.53
CA TYR A 322 -10.60 -16.64 -8.06
C TYR A 322 -9.47 -15.66 -7.95
N TRP A 323 -9.72 -14.40 -8.32
CA TRP A 323 -8.78 -13.30 -8.20
C TRP A 323 -9.44 -12.11 -7.54
N LEU A 324 -8.83 -11.60 -6.49
CA LEU A 324 -9.17 -10.32 -5.89
C LEU A 324 -8.12 -9.31 -6.35
N HIS A 325 -8.49 -8.34 -7.14
CA HIS A 325 -7.64 -7.24 -7.59
C HIS A 325 -7.80 -6.06 -6.65
N HIS A 326 -6.69 -5.48 -6.23
CA HIS A 326 -6.67 -4.26 -5.43
C HIS A 326 -5.64 -3.28 -5.99
N HIS A 327 -6.10 -2.18 -6.56
CA HIS A 327 -5.25 -1.08 -7.02
C HIS A 327 -5.53 0.16 -6.19
N GLY A 328 -4.49 0.93 -5.87
CA GLY A 328 -4.66 2.12 -5.04
C GLY A 328 -3.44 3.02 -4.96
N ILE A 329 -3.68 4.19 -4.37
CA ILE A 329 -2.68 5.17 -4.02
C ILE A 329 -2.45 5.05 -2.52
N TYR A 330 -1.18 4.85 -2.10
CA TYR A 330 -0.78 4.80 -0.70
C TYR A 330 0.38 5.77 -0.50
N SER A 331 0.08 6.91 0.09
CA SER A 331 1.03 7.99 0.31
C SER A 331 0.67 8.77 1.57
N VAL A 332 1.50 9.75 1.93
CA VAL A 332 1.29 10.64 3.06
C VAL A 332 1.39 12.09 2.64
N SER A 333 0.63 12.96 3.30
CA SER A 333 0.73 14.39 3.12
C SER A 333 2.04 14.93 3.69
N ARG A 334 2.64 15.89 2.99
CA ARG A 334 3.80 16.65 3.49
C ARG A 334 3.42 18.01 4.09
N PHE A 335 2.15 18.39 3.97
CA PHE A 335 1.65 19.72 4.35
C PHE A 335 0.92 19.72 5.69
N VAL A 336 0.60 18.56 6.26
CA VAL A 336 -0.07 18.43 7.54
C VAL A 336 0.91 18.20 8.69
N ASN A 337 0.49 18.56 9.89
CA ASN A 337 1.32 18.42 11.08
C ASN A 337 1.51 16.96 11.47
N ALA A 338 2.77 16.59 11.77
CA ALA A 338 3.15 15.26 12.22
C ALA A 338 4.34 15.35 13.21
N VAL A 339 4.17 14.79 14.39
CA VAL A 339 5.14 14.78 15.50
C VAL A 339 5.39 13.37 15.95
N MET A 340 6.64 12.98 16.10
CA MET A 340 7.07 11.67 16.57
C MET A 340 7.61 11.77 18.00
N PHE A 341 7.12 10.89 18.88
CA PHE A 341 7.63 10.71 20.23
C PHE A 341 8.62 9.55 20.24
N THR A 342 9.89 9.86 20.52
CA THR A 342 10.99 8.90 20.47
C THR A 342 11.78 8.89 21.76
N THR A 343 12.36 7.73 22.08
CA THR A 343 13.30 7.60 23.22
C THR A 343 14.67 8.18 22.94
N GLU A 344 15.00 8.32 21.66
CA GLU A 344 16.30 8.85 21.27
C GLU A 344 16.40 10.33 21.58
N ALA A 345 17.54 10.75 22.15
CA ALA A 345 17.83 12.16 22.32
C ALA A 345 17.80 12.83 20.95
N GLY A 346 17.00 13.91 20.83
CA GLY A 346 16.72 14.62 19.57
C GLY A 346 17.94 15.22 18.87
N THR A 347 18.89 14.40 18.57
CA THR A 347 19.72 14.57 17.40
C THR A 347 18.81 14.23 16.22
N SER A 348 18.50 15.23 15.40
CA SER A 348 18.12 14.97 14.02
C SER A 348 18.92 13.75 13.59
N THR A 349 18.27 12.59 13.50
CA THR A 349 18.89 11.47 12.80
C THR A 349 19.10 12.06 11.42
N THR A 350 20.32 12.36 11.09
CA THR A 350 20.69 12.78 9.75
C THR A 350 20.28 11.60 8.89
N VAL A 351 19.09 11.71 8.27
CA VAL A 351 18.65 10.72 7.29
C VAL A 351 19.78 10.65 6.31
N PRO A 352 20.39 9.47 6.10
CA PRO A 352 21.52 9.39 5.21
C PRO A 352 21.12 9.93 3.86
N ALA A 353 21.84 10.93 3.38
CA ALA A 353 21.62 11.45 2.04
C ALA A 353 22.00 10.36 1.06
N ILE A 354 21.03 9.92 0.26
CA ILE A 354 21.25 8.97 -0.83
C ILE A 354 21.42 9.78 -2.10
N LYS A 355 22.56 9.62 -2.75
CA LYS A 355 22.84 10.28 -4.03
C LYS A 355 23.11 9.22 -5.08
N THR A 356 22.29 9.17 -6.12
CA THR A 356 22.54 8.31 -7.28
C THR A 356 23.58 8.95 -8.20
N THR A 357 24.54 8.16 -8.67
CA THR A 357 25.66 8.65 -9.50
C THR A 357 25.62 8.11 -10.92
N GLY A 358 24.88 7.04 -11.18
CA GLY A 358 24.73 6.45 -12.50
C GLY A 358 23.92 5.18 -12.49
N VAL A 359 23.58 4.69 -13.67
CA VAL A 359 22.92 3.41 -13.90
C VAL A 359 23.74 2.60 -14.87
N THR A 360 24.00 1.34 -14.57
CA THR A 360 24.63 0.39 -15.50
C THR A 360 23.63 -0.67 -15.89
N VAL A 361 23.55 -0.98 -17.19
CA VAL A 361 22.68 -2.03 -17.73
C VAL A 361 23.55 -3.15 -18.26
N ASP A 362 23.23 -4.38 -17.91
CA ASP A 362 23.96 -5.56 -18.36
C ASP A 362 23.01 -6.75 -18.56
N TYR A 363 23.47 -7.79 -19.20
CA TYR A 363 22.75 -9.05 -19.30
C TYR A 363 22.68 -9.75 -17.94
N ALA A 364 21.52 -10.32 -17.62
CA ALA A 364 21.38 -11.16 -16.46
C ALA A 364 22.24 -12.43 -16.60
N THR A 365 22.89 -12.81 -15.49
CA THR A 365 23.64 -14.07 -15.43
C THR A 365 22.67 -15.25 -15.41
N LYS A 366 22.86 -16.21 -16.30
CA LYS A 366 22.07 -17.45 -16.34
C LYS A 366 22.42 -18.37 -15.16
N ALA A 367 21.59 -19.37 -14.91
CA ALA A 367 21.79 -20.35 -13.83
C ALA A 367 23.11 -21.14 -13.97
N ASP A 368 23.67 -21.24 -15.18
CA ASP A 368 24.96 -21.86 -15.47
C ASP A 368 26.17 -20.93 -15.24
N GLY A 369 25.94 -19.70 -14.77
CA GLY A 369 26.96 -18.69 -14.55
C GLY A 369 27.40 -17.91 -15.78
N THR A 370 26.84 -18.18 -16.96
CA THR A 370 27.16 -17.48 -18.21
C THR A 370 26.27 -16.25 -18.41
N LYS A 371 26.76 -15.26 -19.18
CA LYS A 371 25.97 -14.12 -19.64
C LYS A 371 25.71 -14.23 -21.13
N PRO A 372 24.49 -13.90 -21.62
CA PRO A 372 24.25 -13.77 -23.05
C PRO A 372 25.13 -12.66 -23.65
N GLU A 373 25.51 -12.79 -24.92
CA GLU A 373 26.22 -11.74 -25.64
C GLU A 373 25.30 -11.00 -26.63
N PHE A 374 24.11 -11.53 -26.90
CA PHE A 374 23.10 -10.97 -27.80
C PHE A 374 21.72 -11.55 -27.44
N ALA A 375 20.68 -10.93 -27.96
CA ALA A 375 19.31 -11.43 -27.88
C ALA A 375 18.97 -12.21 -29.16
N ALA A 376 18.41 -13.41 -29.01
CA ALA A 376 17.98 -14.20 -30.19
C ALA A 376 16.63 -13.70 -30.72
N VAL A 377 16.42 -13.80 -32.04
CA VAL A 377 15.14 -13.49 -32.67
C VAL A 377 14.06 -14.49 -32.18
N GLY A 378 12.91 -14.01 -31.81
CA GLY A 378 11.81 -14.84 -31.26
C GLY A 378 12.00 -15.29 -29.82
N ASP A 379 12.98 -14.81 -29.10
CA ASP A 379 13.32 -15.23 -27.73
C ASP A 379 13.22 -14.06 -26.74
N LYS A 380 13.37 -14.40 -25.47
CA LYS A 380 13.35 -13.46 -24.34
C LYS A 380 14.71 -13.41 -23.68
N THR A 381 15.22 -12.21 -23.50
CA THR A 381 16.52 -12.00 -22.86
C THR A 381 16.35 -11.08 -21.65
N ARG A 382 16.72 -11.57 -20.47
CA ARG A 382 16.66 -10.78 -19.25
C ARG A 382 17.88 -9.87 -19.11
N LEU A 383 17.61 -8.59 -18.82
CA LEU A 383 18.59 -7.58 -18.50
C LEU A 383 18.49 -7.20 -17.02
N VAL A 384 19.56 -6.68 -16.48
CA VAL A 384 19.64 -6.18 -15.10
C VAL A 384 20.20 -4.78 -15.13
N ALA A 385 19.54 -3.86 -14.47
CA ALA A 385 20.07 -2.53 -14.22
C ALA A 385 20.58 -2.44 -12.77
N THR A 386 21.74 -1.85 -12.59
CA THR A 386 22.30 -1.57 -11.26
C THR A 386 22.45 -0.06 -11.11
N VAL A 387 21.80 0.49 -10.11
CA VAL A 387 21.89 1.92 -9.78
C VAL A 387 23.08 2.11 -8.84
N ALA A 388 24.09 2.85 -9.30
CA ALA A 388 25.23 3.24 -8.49
C ALA A 388 24.90 4.51 -7.71
N GLY A 389 25.40 4.63 -6.48
CA GLY A 389 25.19 5.81 -5.67
C GLY A 389 25.97 5.73 -4.36
N THR A 390 25.79 6.76 -3.53
CA THR A 390 26.39 6.85 -2.21
C THR A 390 25.34 7.13 -1.15
N VAL A 391 25.50 6.53 0.01
CA VAL A 391 24.72 6.80 1.22
C VAL A 391 25.64 7.53 2.20
N THR A 392 25.27 8.75 2.60
CA THR A 392 26.12 9.57 3.49
C THR A 392 25.32 10.15 4.66
N PRO A 393 25.68 9.85 5.92
CA PRO A 393 26.71 8.89 6.35
C PRO A 393 26.29 7.46 6.05
N VAL A 394 27.28 6.56 5.94
CA VAL A 394 27.00 5.12 5.77
C VAL A 394 26.26 4.62 7.01
N THR A 395 25.03 4.20 6.85
CA THR A 395 24.13 3.76 7.92
C THR A 395 23.59 2.38 7.58
N GLU A 396 23.63 1.45 8.54
CA GLU A 396 23.12 0.10 8.36
C GLU A 396 21.61 0.15 8.03
N GLY A 397 21.19 -0.64 7.04
CA GLY A 397 19.79 -0.67 6.57
C GLY A 397 19.43 0.39 5.51
N TYR A 398 20.35 1.28 5.15
CA TYR A 398 20.17 2.21 4.05
C TYR A 398 20.98 1.80 2.83
N GLU A 399 20.29 1.53 1.75
CA GLU A 399 20.89 1.14 0.48
C GLU A 399 20.42 2.08 -0.63
N VAL A 400 21.21 2.14 -1.71
CA VAL A 400 20.82 2.89 -2.90
C VAL A 400 19.63 2.20 -3.55
N PRO A 401 18.48 2.89 -3.75
CA PRO A 401 17.30 2.29 -4.38
C PRO A 401 17.61 1.80 -5.80
N GLN A 402 17.26 0.55 -6.09
CA GLN A 402 17.54 -0.11 -7.37
C GLN A 402 16.39 -0.02 -8.38
N GLY A 403 15.31 0.69 -8.06
CA GLY A 403 14.18 0.87 -8.97
C GLY A 403 14.56 1.61 -10.25
N VAL A 404 14.17 1.06 -11.40
CA VAL A 404 14.40 1.65 -12.71
C VAL A 404 13.16 1.55 -13.59
N THR A 405 13.03 2.50 -14.51
CA THR A 405 12.11 2.40 -15.64
C THR A 405 12.89 2.02 -16.89
N TRP A 406 12.32 1.17 -17.71
CA TRP A 406 12.93 0.67 -18.91
C TRP A 406 12.36 1.33 -20.16
N ALA A 407 13.23 1.65 -21.11
CA ALA A 407 12.86 2.14 -22.43
C ALA A 407 13.70 1.43 -23.51
N ILE A 408 13.10 1.21 -24.67
CA ILE A 408 13.75 0.61 -25.83
C ILE A 408 13.67 1.56 -27.02
N THR A 409 14.77 1.70 -27.75
CA THR A 409 14.82 2.46 -29.00
C THR A 409 15.62 1.68 -30.05
N ALA A 410 15.25 1.86 -31.32
CA ALA A 410 16.07 1.33 -32.40
C ALA A 410 17.44 2.03 -32.42
N ASN A 411 18.52 1.27 -32.56
CA ASN A 411 19.83 1.85 -32.70
C ASN A 411 20.10 2.14 -34.18
N ASN A 412 20.13 3.40 -34.53
CA ASN A 412 20.38 3.86 -35.92
C ASN A 412 21.84 4.22 -36.19
N THR A 413 22.76 3.88 -35.31
CA THR A 413 24.20 4.16 -35.50
C THR A 413 24.73 3.32 -36.64
N GLY A 414 25.19 3.97 -37.73
CA GLY A 414 25.75 3.29 -38.90
C GLY A 414 24.74 2.89 -39.99
N VAL A 415 23.49 3.35 -39.91
CA VAL A 415 22.46 3.11 -40.94
C VAL A 415 22.34 4.34 -41.82
N GLU A 416 22.71 4.20 -43.13
CA GLU A 416 22.76 5.33 -44.06
C GLU A 416 21.41 5.84 -44.55
N ASP A 417 20.31 5.08 -44.42
CA ASP A 417 19.00 5.53 -44.89
C ASP A 417 17.84 4.85 -44.17
N GLY A 418 17.08 5.63 -43.43
CA GLY A 418 15.84 5.23 -42.82
C GLY A 418 15.99 4.66 -41.41
N ALA A 419 15.40 5.37 -40.44
CA ALA A 419 15.31 4.94 -39.06
C ALA A 419 14.80 3.48 -39.00
N GLN A 420 15.58 2.56 -38.45
CA GLN A 420 15.10 1.23 -38.11
C GLN A 420 13.90 1.37 -37.18
N ARG A 421 12.81 0.77 -37.56
CA ARG A 421 11.60 0.70 -36.71
C ARG A 421 11.51 -0.69 -36.12
N LEU A 422 11.38 -0.75 -34.81
CA LEU A 422 11.16 -2.01 -34.13
C LEU A 422 9.78 -2.58 -34.50
N LYS A 423 9.68 -3.88 -34.58
CA LYS A 423 8.42 -4.59 -34.75
C LYS A 423 7.59 -4.49 -33.46
N MET A 424 6.27 -4.54 -33.57
CA MET A 424 5.36 -4.41 -32.43
C MET A 424 5.58 -5.46 -31.32
N GLY A 425 6.11 -6.64 -31.69
CA GLY A 425 6.44 -7.70 -30.73
C GLY A 425 7.82 -7.53 -30.05
N THR A 426 8.60 -6.49 -30.44
CA THR A 426 9.90 -6.20 -29.82
C THR A 426 9.74 -5.09 -28.80
N PHE A 427 9.77 -5.44 -27.54
CA PHE A 427 9.61 -4.50 -26.41
C PHE A 427 10.39 -4.98 -25.19
N ILE A 428 10.60 -4.11 -24.24
CA ILE A 428 11.11 -4.46 -22.91
C ILE A 428 10.01 -4.25 -21.88
N ASP A 429 9.83 -5.23 -21.00
CA ASP A 429 8.85 -5.14 -19.93
C ASP A 429 9.40 -4.42 -18.68
N ALA A 430 8.55 -4.19 -17.68
CA ALA A 430 8.91 -3.51 -16.45
C ALA A 430 9.95 -4.28 -15.60
N GLU A 431 10.06 -5.59 -15.82
CA GLU A 431 11.00 -6.48 -15.11
C GLU A 431 12.36 -6.56 -15.80
N GLY A 432 12.54 -5.85 -16.91
CA GLY A 432 13.78 -5.81 -17.67
C GLY A 432 13.96 -7.02 -18.60
N VAL A 433 12.87 -7.69 -19.00
CA VAL A 433 12.93 -8.76 -20.00
C VAL A 433 12.70 -8.18 -21.38
N LEU A 434 13.70 -8.28 -22.21
CA LEU A 434 13.63 -7.92 -23.63
C LEU A 434 12.96 -9.06 -24.40
N HIS A 435 11.82 -8.77 -25.00
CA HIS A 435 11.11 -9.64 -25.93
C HIS A 435 11.50 -9.25 -27.34
N VAL A 436 11.90 -10.19 -28.17
CA VAL A 436 12.26 -9.97 -29.56
C VAL A 436 11.26 -10.67 -30.47
N ALA A 437 10.61 -9.94 -31.36
CA ALA A 437 9.65 -10.52 -32.30
C ALA A 437 10.30 -11.54 -33.24
N GLU A 438 9.55 -12.55 -33.68
CA GLU A 438 10.02 -13.58 -34.64
C GLU A 438 10.36 -12.97 -36.02
N ASP A 439 9.70 -11.86 -36.37
CA ASP A 439 9.90 -11.14 -37.63
C ASP A 439 10.78 -9.88 -37.46
N GLU A 440 11.54 -9.76 -36.39
CA GLU A 440 12.40 -8.62 -36.13
C GLU A 440 13.55 -8.56 -37.14
N THR A 441 13.73 -7.38 -37.71
CA THR A 441 14.76 -7.10 -38.71
C THR A 441 15.87 -6.17 -38.23
N ALA A 442 15.67 -5.53 -37.09
CA ALA A 442 16.67 -4.69 -36.46
C ALA A 442 17.87 -5.53 -36.02
N LYS A 443 19.08 -5.07 -36.33
CA LYS A 443 20.32 -5.78 -35.96
C LYS A 443 20.73 -5.51 -34.52
N ASN A 444 20.29 -4.39 -33.95
CA ASN A 444 20.58 -3.99 -32.59
C ASN A 444 19.56 -2.99 -32.10
N VAL A 445 19.41 -2.94 -30.77
CA VAL A 445 18.51 -2.03 -30.06
C VAL A 445 19.26 -1.37 -28.91
N THR A 446 18.91 -0.13 -28.61
CA THR A 446 19.41 0.56 -27.43
C THR A 446 18.38 0.42 -26.32
N ILE A 447 18.77 -0.20 -25.22
CA ILE A 447 17.98 -0.30 -23.99
C ILE A 447 18.47 0.78 -23.03
N THR A 448 17.56 1.56 -22.51
CA THR A 448 17.84 2.60 -21.52
C THR A 448 17.12 2.25 -20.22
N ALA A 449 17.86 2.19 -19.13
CA ALA A 449 17.29 2.10 -17.79
C ALA A 449 17.49 3.44 -17.07
N THR A 450 16.41 4.02 -16.56
CA THR A 450 16.43 5.30 -15.83
C THR A 450 16.03 5.06 -14.39
N SER A 451 16.84 5.51 -13.43
CA SER A 451 16.54 5.40 -12.00
C SER A 451 15.24 6.13 -11.66
N THR A 452 14.39 5.50 -10.87
CA THR A 452 13.16 6.11 -10.36
C THR A 452 13.39 6.89 -9.06
N TYR A 453 14.60 6.85 -8.50
CA TYR A 453 14.92 7.54 -7.28
C TYR A 453 14.96 9.05 -7.49
N ILE A 454 14.22 9.76 -6.66
CA ILE A 454 14.18 11.22 -6.58
C ILE A 454 14.94 11.64 -5.32
N ASP A 455 16.01 12.41 -5.48
CA ASP A 455 16.72 12.98 -4.34
C ASP A 455 15.83 14.06 -3.67
N PRO A 456 15.34 13.84 -2.44
CA PRO A 456 14.45 14.78 -1.78
C PRO A 456 15.15 16.11 -1.38
N THR A 457 16.48 16.15 -1.45
CA THR A 457 17.27 17.36 -1.11
C THR A 457 17.45 18.31 -2.29
N VAL A 458 17.09 17.88 -3.51
CA VAL A 458 17.20 18.66 -4.74
C VAL A 458 15.86 19.29 -5.10
N ALA A 459 15.86 20.58 -5.44
CA ALA A 459 14.65 21.28 -5.85
C ALA A 459 13.99 20.63 -7.08
N MET A 460 12.66 20.64 -7.12
CA MET A 460 11.85 19.87 -8.09
C MET A 460 12.17 20.15 -9.57
N GLY A 461 12.73 21.31 -9.92
CA GLY A 461 13.16 21.68 -11.29
C GLY A 461 14.61 21.33 -11.62
N GLU A 462 15.40 20.92 -10.66
CA GLU A 462 16.83 20.61 -10.80
C GLU A 462 17.14 19.11 -10.67
N GLN A 463 16.14 18.28 -10.53
CA GLN A 463 16.29 16.84 -10.37
C GLN A 463 16.75 16.20 -11.69
N VAL A 464 17.86 15.50 -11.64
CA VAL A 464 18.40 14.75 -12.78
C VAL A 464 18.28 13.26 -12.47
N TYR A 465 17.43 12.58 -13.23
CA TYR A 465 17.34 11.13 -13.17
C TYR A 465 18.57 10.51 -13.85
N GLN A 466 19.28 9.68 -13.12
CA GLN A 466 20.42 8.96 -13.67
C GLN A 466 19.93 7.88 -14.62
N SER A 467 20.54 7.77 -15.79
CA SER A 467 20.22 6.75 -16.78
C SER A 467 21.47 6.04 -17.29
N GLY A 468 21.29 4.77 -17.66
CA GLY A 468 22.32 3.96 -18.28
C GLY A 468 21.77 3.32 -19.55
N THR A 469 22.64 3.11 -20.53
CA THR A 469 22.26 2.52 -21.81
C THR A 469 23.11 1.29 -22.12
N LEU A 470 22.48 0.29 -22.75
CA LEU A 470 23.14 -0.88 -23.30
C LEU A 470 22.66 -1.08 -24.74
N VAL A 471 23.60 -1.24 -25.66
CA VAL A 471 23.28 -1.65 -27.04
C VAL A 471 23.27 -3.17 -27.08
N VAL A 472 22.10 -3.74 -27.30
CA VAL A 472 21.87 -5.19 -27.39
C VAL A 472 21.84 -5.58 -28.88
N GLY A 473 22.74 -6.47 -29.28
CA GLY A 473 22.69 -7.07 -30.63
C GLY A 473 21.52 -8.05 -30.74
N ILE A 474 20.86 -8.09 -31.89
CA ILE A 474 19.80 -9.05 -32.20
C ILE A 474 20.33 -10.08 -33.19
N GLY A 475 20.28 -11.35 -32.81
CA GLY A 475 20.80 -12.47 -33.64
C GLY A 475 22.31 -12.59 -33.65
N ALA A 476 23.06 -11.55 -33.32
CA ALA A 476 24.52 -11.53 -33.23
C ALA A 476 25.00 -10.49 -32.24
N LYS A 477 26.25 -10.66 -31.76
CA LYS A 477 26.88 -9.71 -30.83
C LYS A 477 27.05 -8.34 -31.51
N TYR A 478 26.66 -7.29 -30.81
CA TYR A 478 26.90 -5.92 -31.27
C TYR A 478 28.39 -5.61 -31.24
N THR A 479 28.91 -5.12 -32.36
CA THR A 479 30.29 -4.62 -32.51
C THR A 479 30.22 -3.17 -32.96
N PRO A 480 30.68 -2.18 -32.16
CA PRO A 480 30.68 -0.78 -32.57
C PRO A 480 31.50 -0.55 -33.84
N GLY A 481 30.90 0.01 -34.87
CA GLY A 481 31.61 0.36 -36.12
C GLY A 481 31.80 -0.77 -37.14
N ALA A 482 31.11 -1.91 -36.99
CA ALA A 482 31.09 -2.99 -37.99
C ALA A 482 29.95 -2.80 -39.01
#